data_60b8105f2b5b6241d4cc9e68c86c1976
#
_entry.id   60b8105f2b5b6241d4cc9e68c86c1976
#
_cell.length_a   1.000
_cell.length_b   1.000
_cell.length_c   1.000
_cell.angle_alpha   90.00
_cell.angle_beta   90.00
_cell.angle_gamma   90.00
#
_symmetry.space_group_name_H-M   'P 1'
#
loop_
_entity.id
_entity.type
_entity.pdbx_description
1 polymer ?
#
loop_
_entity_poly.entity_id
_entity_poly.type
_entity_poly.pdbx_seq_one_letter_code
_entity_poly.pdbx_strand_id
1 'polypeptide(L)'
;PLLIVAFAAIYWRFVEARKTAEDIFDRQLVMLCLAVARDVAYSGGDSLSVTTQNLFEDAAAGSIYYHVYGPDGSFVTGYSSPPVRDRTASLERNIPFLFNARHLGRDVRAVSLAEPVVIGGISGVSVVTVWQDLEPRFKFARNLALQAAFITALLVLTAASVVIFGVRLGLRPLGQLEAAIQRRNPSDIRPIERQVPIEA
;
A
#
# COMPACT_ATOMS: atom_id res chain seq x y z
N PRO A 1 12.75 7.71 -24.78
CA PRO A 1 12.80 8.46 -23.50
C PRO A 1 11.49 8.36 -22.73
N LEU A 2 10.34 8.59 -23.35
CA LEU A 2 9.01 8.62 -22.73
C LEU A 2 8.64 7.30 -22.02
N LEU A 3 8.94 6.15 -22.63
CA LEU A 3 8.70 4.83 -22.04
C LEU A 3 9.56 4.58 -20.80
N ILE A 4 10.79 5.06 -20.78
CA ILE A 4 11.70 4.92 -19.63
C ILE A 4 11.16 5.73 -18.45
N VAL A 5 10.71 6.97 -18.68
CA VAL A 5 10.11 7.82 -17.67
C VAL A 5 8.82 7.23 -17.13
N ALA A 6 7.96 6.69 -18.02
CA ALA A 6 6.72 6.03 -17.63
C ALA A 6 7.00 4.79 -16.77
N PHE A 7 7.99 3.96 -17.14
CA PHE A 7 8.35 2.78 -16.37
C PHE A 7 8.92 3.15 -14.98
N ALA A 8 9.78 4.17 -14.93
CA ALA A 8 10.31 4.69 -13.66
C ALA A 8 9.20 5.24 -12.75
N ALA A 9 8.22 5.94 -13.32
CA ALA A 9 7.08 6.46 -12.58
C ALA A 9 6.19 5.33 -12.01
N ILE A 10 5.91 4.28 -12.80
CA ILE A 10 5.14 3.11 -12.35
C ILE A 10 5.89 2.38 -11.22
N TYR A 11 7.20 2.17 -11.39
CA TYR A 11 8.02 1.54 -10.35
C TYR A 11 8.05 2.35 -9.05
N TRP A 12 8.24 3.66 -9.15
CA TRP A 12 8.19 4.57 -7.99
C TRP A 12 6.85 4.49 -7.27
N ARG A 13 5.74 4.54 -8.02
CA ARG A 13 4.39 4.42 -7.46
C ARG A 13 4.14 3.07 -6.76
N PHE A 14 4.68 2.00 -7.31
CA PHE A 14 4.60 0.69 -6.68
C PHE A 14 5.32 0.66 -5.33
N VAL A 15 6.54 1.19 -5.26
CA VAL A 15 7.31 1.26 -4.01
C VAL A 15 6.62 2.14 -2.97
N GLU A 16 6.09 3.28 -3.40
CA GLU A 16 5.36 4.22 -2.53
C GLU A 16 4.07 3.59 -1.97
N ALA A 17 3.26 2.96 -2.83
CA ALA A 17 2.03 2.28 -2.41
C ALA A 17 2.31 1.17 -1.39
N ARG A 18 3.41 0.44 -1.57
CA ARG A 18 3.83 -0.60 -0.63
C ARG A 18 4.19 -0.03 0.74
N LYS A 19 5.00 1.04 0.78
CA LYS A 19 5.35 1.71 2.04
C LYS A 19 4.12 2.27 2.76
N THR A 20 3.26 2.95 2.02
CA THR A 20 2.01 3.51 2.58
C THR A 20 1.12 2.42 3.19
N ALA A 21 0.98 1.28 2.50
CA ALA A 21 0.27 0.13 3.05
C ALA A 21 0.95 -0.37 4.33
N GLU A 22 2.27 -0.51 4.32
CA GLU A 22 3.04 -0.92 5.51
C GLU A 22 2.79 -0.04 6.71
N ASP A 23 2.85 1.26 6.54
CA ASP A 23 2.63 2.23 7.62
C ASP A 23 1.20 2.21 8.17
N ILE A 24 0.20 2.09 7.30
CA ILE A 24 -1.21 2.04 7.71
C ILE A 24 -1.48 0.79 8.58
N PHE A 25 -1.04 -0.37 8.11
CA PHE A 25 -1.24 -1.63 8.83
C PHE A 25 -0.47 -1.69 10.16
N ASP A 26 0.76 -1.20 10.19
CA ASP A 26 1.55 -1.15 11.41
C ASP A 26 0.91 -0.22 12.45
N ARG A 27 0.42 0.95 12.06
CA ARG A 27 -0.31 1.87 12.96
C ARG A 27 -1.61 1.24 13.47
N GLN A 28 -2.34 0.54 12.62
CA GLN A 28 -3.56 -0.15 13.02
C GLN A 28 -3.28 -1.23 14.07
N LEU A 29 -2.24 -2.06 13.86
CA LEU A 29 -1.84 -3.07 14.84
C LEU A 29 -1.44 -2.45 16.18
N VAL A 30 -0.70 -1.34 16.16
CA VAL A 30 -0.33 -0.61 17.39
C VAL A 30 -1.56 -0.09 18.11
N MET A 31 -2.52 0.51 17.41
CA MET A 31 -3.76 1.01 18.02
C MET A 31 -4.56 -0.11 18.66
N LEU A 32 -4.69 -1.26 18.00
CA LEU A 32 -5.38 -2.42 18.55
C LEU A 32 -4.66 -2.99 19.78
N CYS A 33 -3.33 -3.05 19.75
CA CYS A 33 -2.54 -3.50 20.87
C CYS A 33 -2.74 -2.60 22.12
N LEU A 34 -2.73 -1.27 21.91
CA LEU A 34 -3.00 -0.30 22.96
C LEU A 34 -4.44 -0.40 23.49
N ALA A 35 -5.44 -0.65 22.62
CA ALA A 35 -6.82 -0.84 23.03
C ALA A 35 -6.98 -2.09 23.91
N VAL A 36 -6.39 -3.22 23.51
CA VAL A 36 -6.39 -4.46 24.31
C VAL A 36 -5.67 -4.26 25.64
N ALA A 37 -4.49 -3.62 25.62
CA ALA A 37 -3.73 -3.37 26.85
C ALA A 37 -4.53 -2.52 27.85
N ARG A 38 -5.19 -1.48 27.34
CA ARG A 38 -6.07 -0.63 28.16
C ARG A 38 -7.26 -1.40 28.72
N ASP A 39 -7.94 -2.20 27.90
CA ASP A 39 -9.08 -3.00 28.36
C ASP A 39 -8.66 -3.98 29.46
N VAL A 40 -7.55 -4.66 29.29
CA VAL A 40 -7.01 -5.59 30.29
C VAL A 40 -6.65 -4.87 31.60
N ALA A 41 -6.09 -3.68 31.51
CA ALA A 41 -5.76 -2.88 32.68
C ALA A 41 -7.01 -2.44 33.48
N TYR A 42 -8.13 -2.19 32.78
CA TYR A 42 -9.39 -1.76 33.42
C TYR A 42 -10.28 -2.94 33.88
N SER A 43 -10.38 -4.01 33.09
CA SER A 43 -11.28 -5.14 33.34
C SER A 43 -10.63 -6.28 34.13
N GLY A 44 -9.32 -6.22 34.35
CA GLY A 44 -8.56 -7.32 34.94
C GLY A 44 -8.42 -8.54 34.04
N GLY A 45 -8.82 -8.42 32.78
CA GLY A 45 -8.63 -9.47 31.75
C GLY A 45 -9.85 -10.35 31.49
N ASP A 46 -10.98 -10.15 32.16
CA ASP A 46 -12.15 -11.04 32.02
C ASP A 46 -12.79 -11.01 30.63
N SER A 47 -12.79 -9.85 29.96
CA SER A 47 -13.28 -9.74 28.57
C SER A 47 -12.81 -8.43 27.93
N LEU A 48 -12.74 -8.42 26.59
CA LEU A 48 -12.56 -7.18 25.84
C LEU A 48 -13.87 -6.38 25.85
N SER A 49 -13.76 -5.06 25.94
CA SER A 49 -14.89 -4.16 25.80
C SER A 49 -15.53 -4.28 24.41
N VAL A 50 -16.83 -4.00 24.31
CA VAL A 50 -17.55 -3.99 23.03
C VAL A 50 -16.87 -3.06 22.02
N THR A 51 -16.32 -1.94 22.50
CA THR A 51 -15.58 -0.99 21.65
C THR A 51 -14.35 -1.64 21.04
N THR A 52 -13.56 -2.36 21.82
CA THR A 52 -12.37 -3.05 21.33
C THR A 52 -12.74 -4.21 20.41
N GLN A 53 -13.81 -4.95 20.71
CA GLN A 53 -14.32 -6.00 19.80
C GLN A 53 -14.71 -5.42 18.44
N ASN A 54 -15.44 -4.31 18.41
CA ASN A 54 -15.80 -3.63 17.16
C ASN A 54 -14.56 -3.16 16.38
N LEU A 55 -13.50 -2.69 17.07
CA LEU A 55 -12.24 -2.33 16.40
C LEU A 55 -11.57 -3.52 15.71
N PHE A 56 -11.71 -4.73 16.25
CA PHE A 56 -11.21 -5.95 15.61
C PHE A 56 -12.06 -6.34 14.39
N GLU A 57 -13.37 -6.16 14.46
CA GLU A 57 -14.30 -6.45 13.35
C GLU A 57 -14.14 -5.43 12.20
N ASP A 58 -13.98 -4.15 12.54
CA ASP A 58 -13.76 -3.05 11.58
C ASP A 58 -12.37 -3.05 10.96
N ALA A 59 -11.44 -3.83 11.48
CA ALA A 59 -10.10 -3.94 10.96
C ALA A 59 -10.11 -4.53 9.55
N ALA A 60 -10.00 -3.67 8.55
CA ALA A 60 -10.34 -3.85 7.14
C ALA A 60 -9.56 -4.93 6.38
N ALA A 61 -8.59 -5.61 6.98
CA ALA A 61 -7.66 -6.44 6.22
C ALA A 61 -7.34 -7.80 6.84
N GLY A 62 -8.36 -8.58 7.15
CA GLY A 62 -8.20 -9.99 7.54
C GLY A 62 -8.24 -10.23 9.05
N SER A 63 -8.12 -11.50 9.44
CA SER A 63 -8.22 -11.91 10.83
C SER A 63 -7.06 -11.35 11.66
N ILE A 64 -7.39 -10.62 12.70
CA ILE A 64 -6.45 -10.13 13.69
C ILE A 64 -6.59 -10.98 14.93
N TYR A 65 -5.47 -11.35 15.51
CA TYR A 65 -5.37 -12.21 16.67
C TYR A 65 -4.66 -11.46 17.80
N TYR A 66 -4.97 -11.80 19.03
CA TYR A 66 -4.31 -11.23 20.19
C TYR A 66 -4.06 -12.28 21.27
N HIS A 67 -3.10 -12.01 22.12
CA HIS A 67 -2.73 -12.80 23.29
C HIS A 67 -2.26 -11.89 24.40
N VAL A 68 -2.65 -12.22 25.62
CA VAL A 68 -2.27 -11.47 26.82
C VAL A 68 -1.69 -12.40 27.86
N TYR A 69 -0.45 -12.10 28.28
CA TYR A 69 0.18 -12.67 29.46
C TYR A 69 -0.03 -11.76 30.68
N GLY A 70 -0.40 -12.34 31.80
CA GLY A 70 -0.47 -11.66 33.08
C GLY A 70 0.89 -11.34 33.70
N PRO A 71 0.90 -10.62 34.85
CA PRO A 71 2.12 -10.27 35.56
C PRO A 71 2.94 -11.47 36.04
N ASP A 72 2.29 -12.60 36.28
CA ASP A 72 2.86 -13.88 36.69
C ASP A 72 3.28 -14.77 35.49
N GLY A 73 3.10 -14.27 34.27
CA GLY A 73 3.35 -15.04 33.04
C GLY A 73 2.23 -16.03 32.70
N SER A 74 1.12 -16.03 33.42
CA SER A 74 -0.05 -16.84 33.08
C SER A 74 -0.79 -16.30 31.87
N PHE A 75 -1.54 -17.17 31.18
CA PHE A 75 -2.46 -16.77 30.13
C PHE A 75 -3.67 -16.06 30.74
N VAL A 76 -3.97 -14.87 30.28
CA VAL A 76 -5.14 -14.09 30.71
C VAL A 76 -6.27 -14.23 29.71
N THR A 77 -6.06 -13.86 28.45
CA THR A 77 -7.11 -13.88 27.43
C THR A 77 -6.52 -13.89 26.00
N GLY A 78 -7.34 -14.27 25.03
CA GLY A 78 -6.97 -14.30 23.62
C GLY A 78 -6.65 -15.69 23.10
N TYR A 79 -5.79 -15.77 22.10
CA TYR A 79 -5.34 -17.04 21.53
C TYR A 79 -4.20 -17.64 22.34
N SER A 80 -4.24 -18.95 22.56
CA SER A 80 -3.31 -19.64 23.48
C SER A 80 -1.84 -19.64 23.02
N SER A 81 -1.57 -19.44 21.75
CA SER A 81 -0.22 -19.52 21.19
C SER A 81 0.10 -18.25 20.38
N PRO A 82 0.80 -17.27 20.96
CA PRO A 82 1.26 -16.10 20.21
C PRO A 82 2.48 -16.42 19.32
N PRO A 83 2.75 -15.60 18.28
CA PRO A 83 3.97 -15.72 17.50
C PRO A 83 5.20 -15.50 18.38
N VAL A 84 6.23 -16.34 18.15
CA VAL A 84 7.46 -16.28 18.93
C VAL A 84 8.29 -15.07 18.48
N ARG A 85 8.55 -14.17 19.43
CA ARG A 85 9.48 -13.06 19.25
C ARG A 85 10.92 -13.54 19.40
N ASP A 86 11.85 -12.89 18.67
CA ASP A 86 13.26 -13.09 18.92
C ASP A 86 13.62 -12.71 20.37
N ARG A 87 14.25 -13.62 21.10
CA ARG A 87 14.58 -13.46 22.52
C ARG A 87 15.63 -12.36 22.78
N THR A 88 16.35 -11.93 21.75
CA THR A 88 17.37 -10.88 21.86
C THR A 88 16.78 -9.48 21.98
N ALA A 89 15.53 -9.27 21.56
CA ALA A 89 14.86 -7.98 21.65
C ALA A 89 14.21 -7.80 23.03
N SER A 90 14.76 -6.90 23.84
CA SER A 90 14.14 -6.50 25.11
C SER A 90 12.90 -5.67 24.82
N LEU A 91 11.78 -5.98 25.50
CA LEU A 91 10.60 -5.11 25.51
C LEU A 91 10.85 -3.96 26.47
N GLU A 92 10.85 -2.75 25.94
CA GLU A 92 10.79 -1.55 26.75
C GLU A 92 9.35 -1.34 27.25
N ARG A 93 9.19 -0.87 28.49
CA ARG A 93 7.88 -0.61 29.08
C ARG A 93 7.18 0.51 28.32
N ASN A 94 5.90 0.31 28.02
CA ASN A 94 5.02 1.27 27.35
C ASN A 94 5.45 1.64 25.91
N ILE A 95 6.39 0.90 25.31
CA ILE A 95 6.81 1.11 23.92
C ILE A 95 6.37 -0.10 23.09
N PRO A 96 5.48 0.11 22.10
CA PRO A 96 5.08 -0.95 21.17
C PRO A 96 6.27 -1.42 20.32
N PHE A 97 6.53 -2.71 20.33
CA PHE A 97 7.60 -3.34 19.56
C PHE A 97 7.00 -4.14 18.39
N LEU A 98 7.24 -3.67 17.16
CA LEU A 98 6.77 -4.29 15.93
C LEU A 98 7.81 -5.29 15.40
N PHE A 99 7.38 -6.51 15.05
CA PHE A 99 8.26 -7.55 14.51
C PHE A 99 7.53 -8.44 13.50
N ASN A 100 8.31 -9.07 12.63
CA ASN A 100 7.81 -10.11 11.75
C ASN A 100 8.11 -11.47 12.38
N ALA A 101 7.17 -12.40 12.26
CA ALA A 101 7.33 -13.74 12.75
C ALA A 101 6.66 -14.74 11.80
N ARG A 102 6.96 -16.02 12.00
CA ARG A 102 6.24 -17.11 11.34
C ARG A 102 5.37 -17.82 12.36
N HIS A 103 4.06 -17.80 12.14
CA HIS A 103 3.09 -18.40 13.04
C HIS A 103 2.20 -19.38 12.27
N LEU A 104 2.10 -20.62 12.73
CA LEU A 104 1.32 -21.69 12.08
C LEU A 104 1.59 -21.83 10.57
N GLY A 105 2.86 -21.68 10.16
CA GLY A 105 3.27 -21.77 8.76
C GLY A 105 3.01 -20.55 7.90
N ARG A 106 2.45 -19.47 8.46
CA ARG A 106 2.18 -18.20 7.78
C ARG A 106 3.09 -17.10 8.27
N ASP A 107 3.45 -16.19 7.39
CA ASP A 107 4.19 -15.00 7.77
C ASP A 107 3.20 -13.97 8.35
N VAL A 108 3.50 -13.50 9.56
CA VAL A 108 2.66 -12.57 10.32
C VAL A 108 3.45 -11.32 10.69
N ARG A 109 2.74 -10.21 10.77
CA ARG A 109 3.21 -8.98 11.41
C ARG A 109 2.63 -8.91 12.81
N ALA A 110 3.47 -8.72 13.80
CA ALA A 110 3.08 -8.70 15.19
C ALA A 110 3.58 -7.43 15.88
N VAL A 111 2.85 -7.02 16.90
CA VAL A 111 3.25 -5.98 17.85
C VAL A 111 3.13 -6.54 19.26
N SER A 112 4.13 -6.30 20.09
CA SER A 112 4.09 -6.61 21.53
C SER A 112 4.28 -5.35 22.35
N LEU A 113 3.49 -5.22 23.40
CA LEU A 113 3.53 -4.12 24.36
C LEU A 113 3.63 -4.69 25.77
N ALA A 114 4.59 -4.18 26.54
CA ALA A 114 4.72 -4.47 27.96
C ALA A 114 4.19 -3.30 28.77
N GLU A 115 3.11 -3.50 29.52
CA GLU A 115 2.44 -2.44 30.29
C GLU A 115 2.30 -2.84 31.75
N PRO A 116 2.58 -1.92 32.73
CA PRO A 116 2.36 -2.19 34.12
C PRO A 116 0.85 -2.29 34.41
N VAL A 117 0.45 -3.33 35.10
CA VAL A 117 -0.97 -3.63 35.38
C VAL A 117 -1.11 -4.31 36.74
N VAL A 118 -2.32 -4.25 37.27
CA VAL A 118 -2.74 -5.00 38.47
C VAL A 118 -3.87 -5.94 38.07
N ILE A 119 -3.62 -7.24 38.05
CA ILE A 119 -4.60 -8.29 37.72
C ILE A 119 -4.73 -9.22 38.92
N GLY A 120 -5.96 -9.44 39.38
CA GLY A 120 -6.22 -10.34 40.52
C GLY A 120 -5.46 -9.98 41.81
N GLY A 121 -5.13 -8.69 42.01
CA GLY A 121 -4.34 -8.21 43.16
C GLY A 121 -2.82 -8.37 42.98
N ILE A 122 -2.34 -8.91 41.86
CA ILE A 122 -0.91 -9.04 41.54
C ILE A 122 -0.49 -7.85 40.68
N SER A 123 0.43 -7.04 41.22
CA SER A 123 1.05 -5.94 40.48
C SER A 123 2.27 -6.45 39.67
N GLY A 124 2.35 -6.08 38.41
CA GLY A 124 3.50 -6.48 37.58
C GLY A 124 3.38 -5.94 36.15
N VAL A 125 4.01 -6.62 35.21
CA VAL A 125 4.00 -6.23 33.80
C VAL A 125 3.23 -7.28 33.01
N SER A 126 2.15 -6.84 32.38
CA SER A 126 1.42 -7.63 31.38
C SER A 126 2.06 -7.47 30.02
N VAL A 127 2.05 -8.53 29.22
CA VAL A 127 2.53 -8.49 27.82
C VAL A 127 1.37 -8.78 26.91
N VAL A 128 0.97 -7.77 26.15
CA VAL A 128 -0.03 -7.88 25.10
C VAL A 128 0.65 -8.05 23.77
N THR A 129 0.26 -9.07 23.03
CA THR A 129 0.74 -9.30 21.66
C THR A 129 -0.46 -9.37 20.71
N VAL A 130 -0.44 -8.56 19.67
CA VAL A 130 -1.44 -8.57 18.59
C VAL A 130 -0.74 -8.87 17.29
N TRP A 131 -1.34 -9.72 16.44
CA TRP A 131 -0.75 -10.06 15.15
C TRP A 131 -1.79 -10.28 14.07
N GLN A 132 -1.34 -10.16 12.82
CA GLN A 132 -2.15 -10.30 11.62
C GLN A 132 -1.36 -10.99 10.52
N ASP A 133 -2.05 -11.77 9.68
CA ASP A 133 -1.45 -12.38 8.49
C ASP A 133 -1.00 -11.28 7.51
N LEU A 134 0.19 -11.47 6.89
CA LEU A 134 0.73 -10.52 5.91
C LEU A 134 0.06 -10.63 4.53
N GLU A 135 -0.63 -11.74 4.23
CA GLU A 135 -1.24 -11.97 2.92
C GLU A 135 -2.26 -10.91 2.50
N PRO A 136 -3.22 -10.48 3.36
CA PRO A 136 -4.18 -9.43 3.02
C PRO A 136 -3.51 -8.10 2.70
N ARG A 137 -2.43 -7.77 3.41
CA ARG A 137 -1.63 -6.57 3.20
C ARG A 137 -0.99 -6.53 1.81
N PHE A 138 -0.40 -7.65 1.37
CA PHE A 138 0.16 -7.76 0.01
C PHE A 138 -0.91 -7.65 -1.07
N LYS A 139 -2.09 -8.23 -0.87
CA LYS A 139 -3.22 -8.10 -1.80
C LYS A 139 -3.67 -6.65 -1.93
N PHE A 140 -3.79 -5.94 -0.81
CA PHE A 140 -4.17 -4.53 -0.79
C PHE A 140 -3.14 -3.65 -1.51
N ALA A 141 -1.86 -3.78 -1.17
CA ALA A 141 -0.77 -3.03 -1.81
C ALA A 141 -0.71 -3.30 -3.33
N ARG A 142 -0.88 -4.57 -3.75
CA ARG A 142 -0.93 -4.94 -5.16
C ARG A 142 -2.10 -4.29 -5.90
N ASN A 143 -3.29 -4.28 -5.29
CA ASN A 143 -4.46 -3.67 -5.92
C ASN A 143 -4.30 -2.16 -6.11
N LEU A 144 -3.77 -1.45 -5.10
CA LEU A 144 -3.44 -0.03 -5.22
C LEU A 144 -2.41 0.23 -6.31
N ALA A 145 -1.36 -0.58 -6.37
CA ALA A 145 -0.31 -0.46 -7.38
C ALA A 145 -0.84 -0.72 -8.80
N LEU A 146 -1.69 -1.74 -8.98
CA LEU A 146 -2.32 -2.04 -10.27
C LEU A 146 -3.25 -0.92 -10.72
N GLN A 147 -4.03 -0.34 -9.82
CA GLN A 147 -4.91 0.78 -10.13
C GLN A 147 -4.11 2.02 -10.57
N ALA A 148 -3.04 2.35 -9.84
CA ALA A 148 -2.15 3.45 -10.20
C ALA A 148 -1.44 3.21 -11.54
N ALA A 149 -0.96 1.98 -11.78
CA ALA A 149 -0.32 1.59 -13.04
C ALA A 149 -1.29 1.71 -14.23
N PHE A 150 -2.55 1.30 -14.07
CA PHE A 150 -3.57 1.41 -15.11
C PHE A 150 -3.84 2.87 -15.51
N ILE A 151 -4.01 3.75 -14.52
CA ILE A 151 -4.21 5.19 -14.78
C ILE A 151 -3.01 5.80 -15.51
N THR A 152 -1.79 5.47 -15.05
CA THR A 152 -0.55 5.96 -15.67
C THR A 152 -0.41 5.44 -17.10
N ALA A 153 -0.70 4.16 -17.35
CA ALA A 153 -0.66 3.58 -18.68
C ALA A 153 -1.65 4.25 -19.63
N LEU A 154 -2.87 4.54 -19.15
CA LEU A 154 -3.89 5.23 -19.93
C LEU A 154 -3.44 6.65 -20.33
N LEU A 155 -2.85 7.40 -19.40
CA LEU A 155 -2.30 8.72 -19.68
C LEU A 155 -1.19 8.69 -20.72
N VAL A 156 -0.25 7.75 -20.60
CA VAL A 156 0.85 7.58 -21.58
C VAL A 156 0.32 7.20 -22.95
N LEU A 157 -0.66 6.29 -23.01
CA LEU A 157 -1.28 5.87 -24.28
C LEU A 157 -1.99 7.04 -24.94
N THR A 158 -2.72 7.84 -24.18
CA THR A 158 -3.40 9.04 -24.68
C THR A 158 -2.39 10.05 -25.22
N ALA A 159 -1.35 10.37 -24.46
CA ALA A 159 -0.30 11.29 -24.90
C ALA A 159 0.41 10.78 -26.18
N ALA A 160 0.75 9.51 -26.24
CA ALA A 160 1.35 8.91 -27.43
C ALA A 160 0.42 8.98 -28.66
N SER A 161 -0.87 8.73 -28.45
CA SER A 161 -1.88 8.83 -29.51
C SER A 161 -1.97 10.26 -30.05
N VAL A 162 -2.05 11.26 -29.18
CA VAL A 162 -2.10 12.68 -29.58
C VAL A 162 -0.85 13.06 -30.41
N VAL A 163 0.33 12.64 -29.97
CA VAL A 163 1.57 12.93 -30.72
C VAL A 163 1.57 12.24 -32.09
N ILE A 164 1.22 10.95 -32.16
CA ILE A 164 1.19 10.21 -33.41
C ILE A 164 0.17 10.80 -34.39
N PHE A 165 -1.04 11.09 -33.93
CA PHE A 165 -2.06 11.69 -34.76
C PHE A 165 -1.70 13.13 -35.18
N GLY A 166 -1.17 13.95 -34.24
CA GLY A 166 -0.73 15.31 -34.51
C GLY A 166 0.37 15.37 -35.58
N VAL A 167 1.39 14.51 -35.45
CA VAL A 167 2.48 14.43 -36.43
C VAL A 167 1.96 13.94 -37.79
N ARG A 168 1.11 12.91 -37.84
CA ARG A 168 0.54 12.41 -39.10
C ARG A 168 -0.33 13.44 -39.79
N LEU A 169 -1.17 14.15 -39.06
CA LEU A 169 -2.03 15.20 -39.61
C LEU A 169 -1.22 16.42 -40.07
N GLY A 170 -0.21 16.85 -39.27
CA GLY A 170 0.62 18.00 -39.59
C GLY A 170 1.59 17.78 -40.75
N LEU A 171 2.09 16.55 -40.93
CA LEU A 171 3.00 16.24 -42.03
C LEU A 171 2.30 15.81 -43.32
N ARG A 172 1.00 15.54 -43.31
CA ARG A 172 0.21 15.12 -44.46
C ARG A 172 0.26 16.14 -45.63
N PRO A 173 0.17 17.48 -45.38
CA PRO A 173 0.30 18.49 -46.46
C PRO A 173 1.67 18.50 -47.14
N LEU A 174 2.76 18.27 -46.36
CA LEU A 174 4.12 18.25 -46.89
C LEU A 174 4.36 17.07 -47.83
N GLY A 175 3.88 15.87 -47.49
CA GLY A 175 3.94 14.71 -48.37
C GLY A 175 3.15 14.88 -49.67
N GLN A 176 2.05 15.64 -49.68
CA GLN A 176 1.27 15.97 -50.87
C GLN A 176 2.00 16.97 -51.76
N LEU A 177 2.72 17.93 -51.17
CA LEU A 177 3.57 18.87 -51.91
C LEU A 177 4.76 18.16 -52.60
N GLU A 178 5.43 17.26 -51.89
CA GLU A 178 6.53 16.46 -52.46
C GLU A 178 6.06 15.58 -53.64
N ALA A 179 4.90 14.93 -53.48
CA ALA A 179 4.31 14.13 -54.58
C ALA A 179 3.86 14.99 -55.76
N ALA A 180 3.45 16.23 -55.52
CA ALA A 180 3.10 17.18 -56.59
C ALA A 180 4.34 17.69 -57.36
N ILE A 181 5.45 17.91 -56.63
CA ILE A 181 6.73 18.34 -57.22
C ILE A 181 7.35 17.18 -58.03
N GLN A 182 7.33 15.95 -57.52
CA GLN A 182 7.89 14.78 -58.26
C GLN A 182 7.11 14.42 -59.52
N ARG A 183 5.84 14.79 -59.62
CA ARG A 183 5.01 14.57 -60.82
C ARG A 183 5.17 15.68 -61.85
N ARG A 184 5.93 16.74 -61.58
CA ARG A 184 6.18 17.82 -62.52
C ARG A 184 7.29 17.46 -63.47
N ASN A 185 6.98 17.53 -64.76
CA ASN A 185 7.97 17.52 -65.82
C ASN A 185 8.73 18.85 -65.78
N PRO A 186 10.08 18.89 -65.98
CA PRO A 186 10.87 20.13 -65.91
C PRO A 186 10.41 21.27 -66.84
N SER A 187 9.52 20.97 -67.78
CA SER A 187 9.03 21.93 -68.80
C SER A 187 7.67 22.53 -68.50
N ASP A 188 7.03 22.23 -67.34
CA ASP A 188 5.70 22.74 -67.04
C ASP A 188 5.74 23.93 -66.07
N ILE A 189 5.62 25.15 -66.63
CA ILE A 189 5.73 26.45 -65.90
C ILE A 189 4.38 26.92 -65.37
N ARG A 190 3.35 26.09 -65.25
CA ARG A 190 2.04 26.53 -64.74
C ARG A 190 2.05 26.80 -63.23
N PRO A 191 1.42 27.88 -62.75
CA PRO A 191 1.37 28.17 -61.30
C PRO A 191 0.55 27.12 -60.57
N ILE A 192 0.94 26.82 -59.31
CA ILE A 192 0.26 25.86 -58.45
C ILE A 192 -1.00 26.51 -57.92
N GLU A 193 -2.16 26.24 -58.51
CA GLU A 193 -3.47 26.61 -57.96
C GLU A 193 -3.81 25.68 -56.78
N ARG A 194 -3.31 26.01 -55.61
CA ARG A 194 -3.81 25.44 -54.37
C ARG A 194 -4.00 26.56 -53.36
N GLN A 195 -5.25 26.73 -52.92
CA GLN A 195 -5.60 27.60 -51.80
C GLN A 195 -4.83 27.13 -50.56
N VAL A 196 -3.89 27.96 -50.12
CA VAL A 196 -3.30 27.82 -48.79
C VAL A 196 -4.35 28.33 -47.82
N PRO A 197 -4.72 27.56 -46.77
CA PRO A 197 -5.60 28.09 -45.72
C PRO A 197 -4.90 29.29 -45.08
N ILE A 198 -5.49 30.46 -45.19
CA ILE A 198 -5.07 31.67 -44.48
C ILE A 198 -5.61 31.51 -43.07
N GLU A 199 -4.76 31.11 -42.15
CA GLU A 199 -5.04 31.26 -40.75
C GLU A 199 -4.70 32.70 -40.34
N ALA A 200 -5.76 33.43 -40.01
CA ALA A 200 -5.69 34.72 -39.37
C ALA A 200 -5.51 34.54 -37.85
#